data_8c14573f8dd75ec6121ebf27ef2e8ded
#
_entry.id   8c14573f8dd75ec6121ebf27ef2e8ded
#
_cell.length_a   1.000
_cell.length_b   1.000
_cell.length_c   1.000
_cell.angle_alpha   90.00
_cell.angle_beta   90.00
_cell.angle_gamma   90.00
#
_symmetry.space_group_name_H-M   'P 1'
#
loop_
_entity.id
_entity.type
_entity.pdbx_description
1 polymer ?
#
loop_
_entity_poly.entity_id
_entity_poly.type
_entity_poly.pdbx_seq_one_letter_code
_entity_poly.pdbx_strand_id
1 'polypeptide(L)'
;SRLQNTLHSLLDNRFSLIDSLCQTYYESQGTRTERKAIAEKVKTEIEAVRTDSLPKMERVVNDCRNNILERVRQTFPDIKPEDYQLAVYLASNLSTRTISLLLDESTDVIYKRKSRLKKRLLNAADCDRCDFESIF
;
A
#
# COMPACT_ATOMS: atom_id res chain seq x y z
N SER A 1 -15.49 -4.86 -5.67
CA SER A 1 -14.89 -5.79 -6.65
C SER A 1 -14.35 -7.05 -5.96
N ARG A 2 -14.09 -8.06 -6.74
CA ARG A 2 -13.52 -9.32 -6.23
C ARG A 2 -12.19 -9.07 -5.50
N LEU A 3 -11.33 -8.26 -6.08
CA LEU A 3 -10.04 -7.92 -5.47
C LEU A 3 -10.23 -7.24 -4.12
N GLN A 4 -11.08 -6.23 -4.08
CA GLN A 4 -11.34 -5.50 -2.84
C GLN A 4 -11.94 -6.41 -1.77
N ASN A 5 -12.89 -7.27 -2.12
CA ASN A 5 -13.50 -8.19 -1.18
C ASN A 5 -12.49 -9.18 -0.63
N THR A 6 -11.62 -9.73 -1.48
CA THR A 6 -10.60 -10.68 -1.06
C THR A 6 -9.56 -10.02 -0.17
N LEU A 7 -9.08 -8.82 -0.54
CA LEU A 7 -8.14 -8.06 0.28
C LEU A 7 -8.77 -7.69 1.62
N HIS A 8 -10.02 -7.25 1.59
CA HIS A 8 -10.75 -6.93 2.81
C HIS A 8 -10.84 -8.14 3.75
N SER A 9 -11.17 -9.32 3.20
CA SER A 9 -11.21 -10.56 3.97
C SER A 9 -9.86 -10.93 4.59
N LEU A 10 -8.75 -10.73 3.86
CA LEU A 10 -7.40 -11.05 4.34
C LEU A 10 -6.89 -10.07 5.41
N LEU A 11 -7.28 -8.81 5.31
CA LEU A 11 -6.71 -7.72 6.10
C LEU A 11 -7.71 -7.05 7.02
N ASP A 12 -8.97 -7.47 6.96
CA ASP A 12 -10.13 -6.83 7.55
C ASP A 12 -9.88 -6.27 8.95
N ASN A 13 -9.52 -7.14 9.89
CA ASN A 13 -9.36 -6.75 11.28
C ASN A 13 -8.19 -5.79 11.49
N ARG A 14 -7.10 -5.97 10.74
CA ARG A 14 -5.89 -5.17 10.91
C ARG A 14 -6.04 -3.78 10.32
N PHE A 15 -6.55 -3.67 9.08
CA PHE A 15 -6.74 -2.36 8.46
C PHE A 15 -7.85 -1.56 9.13
N SER A 16 -8.92 -2.20 9.55
CA SER A 16 -9.97 -1.53 10.31
C SER A 16 -9.44 -0.98 11.62
N LEU A 17 -8.62 -1.76 12.33
CA LEU A 17 -8.01 -1.33 13.58
C LEU A 17 -7.06 -0.15 13.35
N ILE A 18 -6.19 -0.24 12.35
CA ILE A 18 -5.25 0.84 12.01
C ILE A 18 -6.02 2.12 11.67
N ASP A 19 -7.03 2.01 10.82
CA ASP A 19 -7.83 3.15 10.40
C ASP A 19 -8.51 3.81 11.59
N SER A 20 -9.14 3.03 12.47
CA SER A 20 -9.78 3.51 13.69
C SER A 20 -8.78 4.20 14.62
N LEU A 21 -7.61 3.59 14.83
CA LEU A 21 -6.57 4.16 15.69
C LEU A 21 -6.00 5.46 15.12
N CYS A 22 -5.79 5.51 13.81
CA CYS A 22 -5.31 6.72 13.14
C CYS A 22 -6.33 7.83 13.25
N GLN A 23 -7.61 7.55 13.01
CA GLN A 23 -8.67 8.52 13.14
C GLN A 23 -8.76 9.05 14.58
N THR A 24 -8.72 8.16 15.56
CA THR A 24 -8.71 8.53 16.98
C THR A 24 -7.52 9.42 17.31
N TYR A 25 -6.33 9.08 16.82
CA TYR A 25 -5.12 9.86 17.04
C TYR A 25 -5.24 11.28 16.48
N TYR A 26 -5.71 11.42 15.23
CA TYR A 26 -5.83 12.73 14.57
C TYR A 26 -6.98 13.58 15.11
N GLU A 27 -8.05 12.95 15.58
CA GLU A 27 -9.21 13.65 16.14
C GLU A 27 -9.10 13.85 17.64
N SER A 28 -8.15 13.19 18.30
CA SER A 28 -8.02 13.21 19.74
C SER A 28 -7.55 14.57 20.26
N GLN A 29 -8.25 15.07 21.25
CA GLN A 29 -7.81 16.19 22.07
C GLN A 29 -7.36 15.72 23.45
N GLY A 30 -7.05 14.43 23.57
CA GLY A 30 -6.59 13.82 24.80
C GLY A 30 -5.22 14.29 25.25
N THR A 31 -4.78 13.78 26.39
CA THR A 31 -3.49 14.08 26.96
C THR A 31 -2.35 13.61 26.05
N ARG A 32 -1.18 14.21 26.24
CA ARG A 32 0.03 13.80 25.53
C ARG A 32 0.34 12.32 25.73
N THR A 33 0.10 11.79 26.92
CA THR A 33 0.32 10.38 27.25
C THR A 33 -0.62 9.48 26.47
N GLU A 34 -1.90 9.85 26.39
CA GLU A 34 -2.91 9.09 25.62
C GLU A 34 -2.58 9.06 24.14
N ARG A 35 -2.22 10.21 23.58
CA ARG A 35 -1.85 10.32 22.16
C ARG A 35 -0.60 9.49 21.84
N LYS A 36 0.38 9.48 22.76
CA LYS A 36 1.58 8.66 22.59
C LYS A 36 1.25 7.16 22.61
N ALA A 37 0.37 6.73 23.50
CA ALA A 37 -0.06 5.34 23.57
C ALA A 37 -0.76 4.90 22.29
N ILE A 38 -1.62 5.74 21.73
CA ILE A 38 -2.31 5.47 20.46
C ILE A 38 -1.28 5.38 19.32
N ALA A 39 -0.32 6.29 19.25
CA ALA A 39 0.71 6.29 18.23
C ALA A 39 1.55 5.00 18.27
N GLU A 40 1.92 4.53 19.45
CA GLU A 40 2.66 3.27 19.62
C GLU A 40 1.84 2.07 19.16
N LYS A 41 0.55 2.06 19.48
CA LYS A 41 -0.35 0.99 19.04
C LYS A 41 -0.47 0.96 17.51
N VAL A 42 -0.62 2.12 16.88
CA VAL A 42 -0.65 2.24 15.42
C VAL A 42 0.63 1.71 14.80
N LYS A 43 1.78 2.05 15.34
CA LYS A 43 3.08 1.56 14.87
C LYS A 43 3.17 0.04 14.93
N THR A 44 2.74 -0.56 16.03
CA THR A 44 2.76 -2.01 16.21
C THR A 44 1.90 -2.71 15.17
N GLU A 45 0.69 -2.20 14.92
CA GLU A 45 -0.22 -2.79 13.94
C GLU A 45 0.29 -2.61 12.50
N ILE A 46 0.89 -1.46 12.20
CA ILE A 46 1.49 -1.21 10.88
C ILE A 46 2.64 -2.20 10.63
N GLU A 47 3.50 -2.41 11.61
CA GLU A 47 4.62 -3.33 11.48
C GLU A 47 4.16 -4.76 11.22
N ALA A 48 3.10 -5.19 11.90
CA ALA A 48 2.50 -6.51 11.68
C ALA A 48 1.96 -6.65 10.25
N VAL A 49 1.26 -5.64 9.74
CA VAL A 49 0.76 -5.64 8.35
C VAL A 49 1.91 -5.68 7.36
N ARG A 50 2.93 -4.86 7.58
CA ARG A 50 4.08 -4.77 6.68
C ARG A 50 4.82 -6.11 6.57
N THR A 51 4.99 -6.80 7.69
CA THR A 51 5.74 -8.07 7.74
C THR A 51 4.93 -9.24 7.21
N ASP A 52 3.66 -9.33 7.61
CA ASP A 52 2.86 -10.54 7.39
C ASP A 52 1.99 -10.47 6.13
N SER A 53 1.56 -9.28 5.72
CA SER A 53 0.51 -9.12 4.73
C SER A 53 0.99 -8.81 3.32
N LEU A 54 2.21 -8.26 3.16
CA LEU A 54 2.69 -7.88 1.82
C LEU A 54 2.73 -9.05 0.84
N PRO A 55 3.30 -10.23 1.19
CA PRO A 55 3.30 -11.38 0.29
C PRO A 55 1.88 -11.87 -0.04
N LYS A 56 0.96 -11.79 0.91
CA LYS A 56 -0.44 -12.16 0.68
C LYS A 56 -1.12 -11.20 -0.27
N MET A 57 -0.90 -9.91 -0.10
CA MET A 57 -1.43 -8.88 -1.00
C MET A 57 -0.91 -9.07 -2.43
N GLU A 58 0.40 -9.29 -2.57
CA GLU A 58 1.02 -9.55 -3.87
C GLU A 58 0.36 -10.74 -4.57
N ARG A 59 0.15 -11.84 -3.85
CA ARG A 59 -0.50 -13.03 -4.39
C ARG A 59 -1.93 -12.76 -4.84
N VAL A 60 -2.72 -12.08 -4.01
CA VAL A 60 -4.11 -11.75 -4.34
C VAL A 60 -4.18 -10.85 -5.56
N VAL A 61 -3.34 -9.83 -5.61
CA VAL A 61 -3.29 -8.90 -6.77
C VAL A 61 -2.94 -9.67 -8.04
N ASN A 62 -1.92 -10.51 -8.00
CA ASN A 62 -1.52 -11.29 -9.16
C ASN A 62 -2.62 -12.25 -9.61
N ASP A 63 -3.32 -12.89 -8.68
CA ASP A 63 -4.41 -13.80 -9.01
C ASP A 63 -5.60 -13.07 -9.65
N CYS A 64 -5.88 -11.85 -9.22
CA CYS A 64 -7.05 -11.09 -9.68
C CYS A 64 -6.77 -10.16 -10.85
N ARG A 65 -5.51 -9.84 -11.13
CA ARG A 65 -5.10 -8.83 -12.13
C ARG A 65 -4.07 -9.38 -13.12
N ASN A 66 -4.21 -10.63 -13.51
CA ASN A 66 -3.41 -11.26 -14.57
C ASN A 66 -1.90 -11.14 -14.34
N ASN A 67 -1.43 -11.47 -13.14
CA ASN A 67 -0.02 -11.45 -12.76
C ASN A 67 0.65 -10.08 -12.98
N ILE A 68 -0.08 -9.00 -12.76
CA ILE A 68 0.39 -7.65 -13.06
C ILE A 68 1.70 -7.31 -12.35
N LEU A 69 1.85 -7.72 -11.10
CA LEU A 69 3.05 -7.42 -10.32
C LEU A 69 4.25 -8.24 -10.79
N GLU A 70 4.03 -9.50 -11.16
CA GLU A 70 5.08 -10.32 -11.76
C GLU A 70 5.55 -9.73 -13.09
N ARG A 71 4.61 -9.25 -13.91
CA ARG A 71 4.95 -8.57 -15.18
C ARG A 71 5.72 -7.28 -14.96
N VAL A 72 5.43 -6.53 -13.88
CA VAL A 72 6.22 -5.36 -13.50
C VAL A 72 7.66 -5.76 -13.22
N ARG A 73 7.89 -6.81 -12.46
CA ARG A 73 9.24 -7.32 -12.18
C ARG A 73 9.96 -7.78 -13.43
N GLN A 74 9.26 -8.45 -14.33
CA GLN A 74 9.84 -8.94 -15.58
C GLN A 74 10.21 -7.80 -16.52
N THR A 75 9.39 -6.75 -16.58
CA THR A 75 9.62 -5.58 -17.43
C THR A 75 10.70 -4.67 -16.85
N PHE A 76 10.76 -4.55 -15.53
CA PHE A 76 11.69 -3.69 -14.83
C PHE A 76 12.46 -4.51 -13.78
N PRO A 77 13.37 -5.40 -14.22
CA PRO A 77 14.09 -6.29 -13.28
C PRO A 77 14.98 -5.55 -12.29
N ASP A 78 15.32 -4.30 -12.57
CA ASP A 78 16.13 -3.42 -11.71
C ASP A 78 15.28 -2.54 -10.79
N ILE A 79 13.96 -2.76 -10.72
CA ILE A 79 13.10 -1.99 -9.83
C ILE A 79 13.55 -2.15 -8.37
N LYS A 80 13.64 -1.03 -7.65
CA LYS A 80 14.04 -1.05 -6.25
C LYS A 80 12.96 -1.71 -5.39
N PRO A 81 13.36 -2.43 -4.31
CA PRO A 81 12.39 -3.05 -3.41
C PRO A 81 11.33 -2.08 -2.87
N GLU A 82 11.73 -0.84 -2.55
CA GLU A 82 10.81 0.19 -2.05
C GLU A 82 9.78 0.58 -3.10
N ASP A 83 10.21 0.70 -4.35
CA ASP A 83 9.31 1.06 -5.46
C ASP A 83 8.36 -0.09 -5.78
N TYR A 84 8.84 -1.32 -5.72
CA TYR A 84 8.00 -2.49 -5.90
C TYR A 84 6.96 -2.61 -4.79
N GLN A 85 7.36 -2.38 -3.54
CA GLN A 85 6.44 -2.36 -2.40
C GLN A 85 5.34 -1.32 -2.59
N LEU A 86 5.70 -0.12 -3.05
CA LEU A 86 4.73 0.91 -3.37
C LEU A 86 3.77 0.44 -4.47
N ALA A 87 4.28 -0.21 -5.50
CA ALA A 87 3.45 -0.76 -6.58
C ALA A 87 2.45 -1.80 -6.04
N VAL A 88 2.86 -2.67 -5.13
CA VAL A 88 1.97 -3.66 -4.49
C VAL A 88 0.84 -2.96 -3.76
N TYR A 89 1.14 -1.95 -2.96
CA TYR A 89 0.13 -1.21 -2.21
C TYR A 89 -0.84 -0.46 -3.12
N LEU A 90 -0.32 0.18 -4.17
CA LEU A 90 -1.16 0.88 -5.15
C LEU A 90 -2.05 -0.09 -5.91
N ALA A 91 -1.51 -1.21 -6.36
CA ALA A 91 -2.27 -2.24 -7.06
C ALA A 91 -3.35 -2.88 -6.19
N SER A 92 -3.17 -2.81 -4.88
CA SER A 92 -4.16 -3.27 -3.88
C SER A 92 -5.25 -2.24 -3.61
N ASN A 93 -5.21 -1.10 -4.29
CA ASN A 93 -6.18 0.00 -4.15
C ASN A 93 -6.16 0.67 -2.77
N LEU A 94 -5.01 0.68 -2.10
CA LEU A 94 -4.86 1.39 -0.84
C LEU A 94 -4.79 2.90 -1.10
N SER A 95 -5.39 3.67 -0.19
CA SER A 95 -5.32 5.12 -0.26
C SER A 95 -3.90 5.62 0.03
N THR A 96 -3.59 6.81 -0.48
CA THR A 96 -2.31 7.47 -0.21
C THR A 96 -2.07 7.63 1.30
N ARG A 97 -3.11 7.92 2.05
CA ARG A 97 -3.02 8.06 3.51
C ARG A 97 -2.62 6.75 4.18
N THR A 98 -3.23 5.64 3.79
CA THR A 98 -2.89 4.32 4.31
C THR A 98 -1.46 3.95 3.94
N ILE A 99 -1.06 4.18 2.69
CA ILE A 99 0.31 3.91 2.23
C ILE A 99 1.33 4.74 3.01
N SER A 100 1.01 6.01 3.27
CA SER A 100 1.88 6.89 4.05
C SER A 100 2.15 6.33 5.44
N LEU A 101 1.14 5.74 6.06
CA LEU A 101 1.27 5.09 7.36
C LEU A 101 2.10 3.80 7.28
N LEU A 102 1.85 2.98 6.26
CA LEU A 102 2.57 1.71 6.08
C LEU A 102 4.05 1.91 5.78
N LEU A 103 4.39 2.98 5.08
CA LEU A 103 5.78 3.28 4.70
C LEU A 103 6.46 4.28 5.64
N ASP A 104 5.74 4.78 6.64
CA ASP A 104 6.24 5.80 7.58
C ASP A 104 6.80 7.03 6.85
N GLU A 105 6.03 7.51 5.86
CA GLU A 105 6.38 8.67 5.04
C GLU A 105 5.21 9.64 5.01
N SER A 106 5.47 10.92 4.76
CA SER A 106 4.40 11.90 4.58
C SER A 106 3.60 11.62 3.30
N THR A 107 2.35 12.07 3.27
CA THR A 107 1.51 11.95 2.07
C THR A 107 2.14 12.67 0.88
N ASP A 108 2.81 13.80 1.09
CA ASP A 108 3.51 14.54 0.03
C ASP A 108 4.62 13.71 -0.59
N VAL A 109 5.39 13.00 0.23
CA VAL A 109 6.45 12.10 -0.24
C VAL A 109 5.84 10.94 -1.04
N ILE A 110 4.73 10.38 -0.56
CA ILE A 110 4.04 9.30 -1.28
C ILE A 110 3.54 9.78 -2.64
N TYR A 111 2.93 10.96 -2.73
CA TYR A 111 2.49 11.53 -4.01
C TYR A 111 3.65 11.69 -4.99
N LYS A 112 4.79 12.19 -4.52
CA LYS A 112 5.99 12.35 -5.36
C LYS A 112 6.54 11.00 -5.84
N ARG A 113 6.61 10.02 -4.95
CA ARG A 113 7.06 8.67 -5.28
C ARG A 113 6.12 7.99 -6.25
N LYS A 114 4.81 8.13 -6.04
CA LYS A 114 3.78 7.62 -6.94
C LYS A 114 3.94 8.20 -8.35
N SER A 115 4.12 9.50 -8.47
CA SER A 115 4.30 10.17 -9.77
C SER A 115 5.54 9.66 -10.50
N ARG A 116 6.66 9.49 -9.79
CA ARG A 116 7.91 8.97 -10.39
C ARG A 116 7.75 7.53 -10.83
N LEU A 117 7.13 6.70 -10.00
CA LEU A 117 6.89 5.30 -10.33
C LEU A 117 5.97 5.18 -11.54
N LYS A 118 4.90 5.98 -11.61
CA LYS A 118 3.99 6.01 -12.74
C LYS A 118 4.75 6.31 -14.05
N LYS A 119 5.57 7.35 -14.05
CA LYS A 119 6.37 7.72 -15.23
C LYS A 119 7.26 6.56 -15.68
N ARG A 120 7.88 5.86 -14.74
CA ARG A 120 8.74 4.72 -15.06
C ARG A 120 7.96 3.56 -15.65
N LEU A 121 6.85 3.17 -15.03
CA LEU A 121 6.06 2.02 -15.48
C LEU A 121 5.38 2.28 -16.83
N LEU A 122 5.04 3.53 -17.15
CA LEU A 122 4.44 3.88 -18.43
C LEU A 122 5.44 3.84 -19.60
N ASN A 123 6.72 3.63 -19.35
CA ASN A 123 7.72 3.37 -20.39
C ASN A 123 7.72 1.92 -20.86
N ALA A 124 6.83 1.07 -20.33
CA ALA A 124 6.68 -0.30 -20.80
C ALA A 124 6.10 -0.36 -22.22
N ALA A 125 6.18 -1.54 -22.84
CA ALA A 125 5.56 -1.80 -24.13
C ALA A 125 4.03 -1.56 -24.06
N ASP A 126 3.42 -1.19 -25.18
CA ASP A 126 2.00 -0.79 -25.22
C ASP A 126 1.05 -1.84 -24.61
N CYS A 127 1.34 -3.11 -24.80
CA CYS A 127 0.51 -4.19 -24.26
C CYS A 127 0.49 -4.21 -22.72
N ASP A 128 1.58 -3.81 -22.06
CA ASP A 128 1.68 -3.74 -20.61
C ASP A 128 1.32 -2.35 -20.07
N ARG A 129 1.52 -1.32 -20.88
CA ARG A 129 1.33 0.06 -20.45
C ARG A 129 -0.06 0.35 -19.92
N CYS A 130 -1.10 -0.14 -20.61
CA CYS A 130 -2.49 0.05 -20.18
C CYS A 130 -2.75 -0.61 -18.83
N ASP A 131 -2.24 -1.82 -18.65
CA ASP A 131 -2.40 -2.55 -17.38
C ASP A 131 -1.63 -1.86 -16.26
N PHE A 132 -0.41 -1.42 -16.51
CA PHE A 132 0.40 -0.74 -15.50
C PHE A 132 -0.20 0.62 -15.12
N GLU A 133 -0.81 1.33 -16.07
CA GLU A 133 -1.52 2.58 -15.77
C GLU A 133 -2.66 2.35 -14.78
N SER A 134 -3.32 1.20 -14.83
CA SER A 134 -4.43 0.86 -13.94
C SER A 134 -4.02 0.72 -12.47
N ILE A 135 -2.73 0.59 -12.17
CA ILE A 135 -2.21 0.54 -10.79
C ILE A 135 -2.40 1.89 -10.09
N PHE A 136 -2.32 2.95 -10.84
CA PHE A 136 -2.39 4.32 -10.35
C PHE A 136 -3.77 4.93 -10.49
#